data_d06be22afa1836a9e21af5ef950687e0
#
_entry.id   d06be22afa1836a9e21af5ef950687e0
#
_cell.length_a   1.000
_cell.length_b   1.000
_cell.length_c   1.000
_cell.angle_alpha   90.00
_cell.angle_beta   90.00
_cell.angle_gamma   90.00
#
_symmetry.space_group_name_H-M   'P 1'
#
loop_
_entity.id
_entity.type
_entity.pdbx_description
1 polymer ?
#
loop_
_entity_poly.entity_id
_entity_poly.type
_entity_poly.pdbx_seq_one_letter_code
_entity_poly.pdbx_strand_id
1 'polypeptide(L)'
;AAETHKACVRSLRTVRAAASRLRDDGMINVPDGLSVNISSPAERQDMILSLVRSAKPGTRKLGSHLATWECNPTITRADLQEEFDKDEQEAERDYGAIPPLAANRFISNDEAIIGASHSDVHMMCSLVSEVKTVGTSSFMTGRLRHREENRYAQAPCVLAVDNGEAHNSLAVAMICLDGDNFVAPLLGELVPDPHRVSLPSVEEDVIIPLVEKYNVRYVVYDRWESLRTTQYLDQHYQDVECYRYSMQYDDFTTVRSLLLDGGTLVPRCEVPIDTLFQGDMDANTLAGKPVASFLLQAATVRLVGHKIAKPAHGNDDIWRAWALGVRTAHTHRDVLAAPYARGGMQGTKAVIYKGSAGAMSRSTGKVLVGDVARNSKGQVLITVGSMSRGRR
;
A
#
# COMPACT_ATOMS: atom_id res chain seq x y z
N ALA A 1 -19.69 -17.90 -0.33
CA ALA A 1 -20.78 -17.27 -1.11
C ALA A 1 -20.55 -17.42 -2.63
N ALA A 2 -19.41 -16.98 -3.18
CA ALA A 2 -19.16 -17.02 -4.62
C ALA A 2 -19.17 -18.44 -5.22
N GLU A 3 -18.60 -19.42 -4.56
CA GLU A 3 -18.60 -20.82 -5.02
C GLU A 3 -20.01 -21.44 -4.97
N THR A 4 -20.74 -21.18 -3.88
CA THR A 4 -22.14 -21.61 -3.75
C THR A 4 -22.99 -21.01 -4.86
N HIS A 5 -22.84 -19.72 -5.13
CA HIS A 5 -23.55 -19.06 -6.24
C HIS A 5 -23.20 -19.69 -7.59
N LYS A 6 -21.91 -19.97 -7.88
CA LYS A 6 -21.50 -20.66 -9.12
C LYS A 6 -22.14 -22.04 -9.25
N ALA A 7 -22.22 -22.79 -8.16
CA ALA A 7 -22.89 -24.09 -8.15
C ALA A 7 -24.39 -23.96 -8.45
N CYS A 8 -25.09 -23.03 -7.82
CA CYS A 8 -26.51 -22.76 -8.08
C CYS A 8 -26.77 -22.35 -9.54
N VAL A 9 -25.89 -21.48 -10.11
CA VAL A 9 -26.03 -21.08 -11.52
C VAL A 9 -25.83 -22.26 -12.48
N ARG A 10 -24.92 -23.18 -12.18
CA ARG A 10 -24.73 -24.41 -12.98
C ARG A 10 -25.95 -25.28 -12.94
N SER A 11 -26.50 -25.54 -11.74
CA SER A 11 -27.75 -26.32 -11.58
C SER A 11 -28.91 -25.66 -12.32
N LEU A 12 -29.03 -24.33 -12.24
CA LEU A 12 -30.07 -23.59 -12.95
C LEU A 12 -29.97 -23.73 -14.48
N ARG A 13 -28.74 -23.75 -15.03
CA ARG A 13 -28.52 -23.99 -16.47
C ARG A 13 -29.05 -25.38 -16.89
N THR A 14 -28.80 -26.41 -16.08
CA THR A 14 -29.29 -27.76 -16.33
C THR A 14 -30.82 -27.83 -16.33
N VAL A 15 -31.45 -27.19 -15.33
CA VAL A 15 -32.92 -27.11 -15.24
C VAL A 15 -33.50 -26.38 -16.45
N ARG A 16 -32.91 -25.25 -16.85
CA ARG A 16 -33.35 -24.49 -18.02
C ARG A 16 -33.22 -25.26 -19.33
N ALA A 17 -32.13 -26.01 -19.50
CA ALA A 17 -31.95 -26.85 -20.68
C ALA A 17 -32.99 -27.99 -20.74
N ALA A 18 -33.30 -28.59 -19.60
CA ALA A 18 -34.35 -29.59 -19.51
C ALA A 18 -35.74 -29.01 -19.81
N ALA A 19 -36.05 -27.85 -19.22
CA ALA A 19 -37.30 -27.12 -19.46
C ALA A 19 -37.47 -26.71 -20.92
N SER A 20 -36.40 -26.31 -21.59
CA SER A 20 -36.42 -25.98 -23.03
C SER A 20 -36.78 -27.21 -23.87
N ARG A 21 -36.14 -28.34 -23.62
CA ARG A 21 -36.46 -29.61 -24.34
C ARG A 21 -37.92 -30.01 -24.17
N LEU A 22 -38.42 -29.95 -22.93
CA LEU A 22 -39.83 -30.30 -22.67
C LEU A 22 -40.81 -29.39 -23.40
N ARG A 23 -40.50 -28.11 -23.57
CA ARG A 23 -41.28 -27.16 -24.36
C ARG A 23 -41.21 -27.46 -25.86
N ASP A 24 -40.01 -27.82 -26.34
CA ASP A 24 -39.80 -28.21 -27.73
C ASP A 24 -40.58 -29.50 -28.05
N ASP A 25 -40.74 -30.39 -27.05
CA ASP A 25 -41.57 -31.60 -27.12
C ASP A 25 -43.11 -31.34 -26.96
N GLY A 26 -43.51 -30.06 -26.92
CA GLY A 26 -44.94 -29.66 -26.89
C GLY A 26 -45.54 -29.55 -25.48
N MET A 27 -44.77 -29.65 -24.43
CA MET A 27 -45.30 -29.47 -23.07
C MET A 27 -45.55 -27.96 -22.79
N ILE A 28 -46.78 -27.66 -22.35
CA ILE A 28 -47.18 -26.30 -21.99
C ILE A 28 -46.88 -26.04 -20.50
N ASN A 29 -46.53 -24.80 -20.17
CA ASN A 29 -46.29 -24.33 -18.77
C ASN A 29 -45.13 -24.97 -18.02
N VAL A 30 -44.05 -25.31 -18.69
CA VAL A 30 -42.82 -25.74 -18.05
C VAL A 30 -42.06 -24.51 -17.50
N PRO A 31 -41.85 -24.37 -16.18
CA PRO A 31 -41.17 -23.21 -15.59
C PRO A 31 -39.69 -23.22 -15.92
N ASP A 32 -39.14 -22.05 -16.15
CA ASP A 32 -37.72 -21.82 -16.42
C ASP A 32 -36.96 -21.81 -15.11
N GLY A 33 -36.81 -22.36 -14.23
CA GLY A 33 -36.09 -22.25 -12.96
C GLY A 33 -35.66 -20.80 -12.63
N LEU A 34 -35.86 -20.40 -11.42
CA LEU A 34 -35.52 -19.08 -10.90
C LEU A 34 -34.44 -19.20 -9.81
N SER A 35 -33.43 -18.31 -9.83
CA SER A 35 -32.51 -18.12 -8.71
C SER A 35 -32.78 -16.77 -8.08
N VAL A 36 -33.07 -16.74 -6.79
CA VAL A 36 -33.26 -15.53 -6.02
C VAL A 36 -32.10 -15.43 -5.02
N ASN A 37 -31.38 -14.30 -5.03
CA ASN A 37 -30.31 -14.00 -4.09
C ASN A 37 -30.76 -12.78 -3.28
N ILE A 38 -30.87 -12.94 -1.98
CA ILE A 38 -31.22 -11.87 -1.03
C ILE A 38 -30.11 -11.83 0.00
N SER A 39 -29.49 -10.67 0.17
CA SER A 39 -28.42 -10.47 1.16
C SER A 39 -28.19 -8.99 1.40
N SER A 40 -27.76 -8.63 2.60
CA SER A 40 -27.15 -7.34 2.86
C SER A 40 -25.68 -7.41 2.42
N PRO A 41 -25.17 -6.43 1.64
CA PRO A 41 -23.77 -6.41 1.22
C PRO A 41 -22.87 -6.05 2.41
N ALA A 42 -21.82 -6.82 2.64
CA ALA A 42 -20.85 -6.54 3.69
C ALA A 42 -19.91 -5.39 3.31
N GLU A 43 -19.62 -5.24 2.02
CA GLU A 43 -18.72 -4.22 1.46
C GLU A 43 -19.12 -3.87 0.00
N ARG A 44 -18.60 -2.74 -0.52
CA ARG A 44 -19.00 -2.25 -1.87
C ARG A 44 -18.65 -3.19 -3.01
N GLN A 45 -17.63 -4.03 -2.83
CA GLN A 45 -17.24 -5.03 -3.84
C GLN A 45 -17.84 -6.42 -3.58
N ASP A 46 -18.86 -6.52 -2.71
CA ASP A 46 -19.54 -7.77 -2.44
C ASP A 46 -20.19 -8.32 -3.72
N MET A 47 -20.18 -9.65 -3.81
CA MET A 47 -20.77 -10.39 -4.93
C MET A 47 -22.23 -9.99 -5.20
N ILE A 48 -23.01 -9.73 -4.14
CA ILE A 48 -24.43 -9.38 -4.30
C ILE A 48 -24.60 -8.07 -5.09
N LEU A 49 -23.78 -7.06 -4.83
CA LEU A 49 -23.80 -5.81 -5.58
C LEU A 49 -23.29 -5.98 -7.01
N SER A 50 -22.30 -6.84 -7.23
CA SER A 50 -21.86 -7.22 -8.58
C SER A 50 -23.00 -7.88 -9.38
N LEU A 51 -23.81 -8.73 -8.73
CA LEU A 51 -25.00 -9.34 -9.35
C LEU A 51 -26.04 -8.28 -9.70
N VAL A 52 -26.33 -7.35 -8.79
CA VAL A 52 -27.27 -6.23 -9.04
C VAL A 52 -26.80 -5.38 -10.23
N ARG A 53 -25.52 -4.95 -10.25
CA ARG A 53 -24.93 -4.19 -11.36
C ARG A 53 -24.96 -4.92 -12.70
N SER A 54 -24.95 -6.25 -12.69
CA SER A 54 -25.06 -7.08 -13.90
C SER A 54 -26.49 -7.18 -14.47
N ALA A 55 -27.48 -6.70 -13.74
CA ALA A 55 -28.87 -6.66 -14.18
C ALA A 55 -29.12 -5.44 -15.06
N LYS A 56 -28.89 -5.59 -16.38
CA LYS A 56 -29.05 -4.54 -17.39
C LYS A 56 -30.29 -4.82 -18.25
N PRO A 57 -30.88 -3.78 -18.85
CA PRO A 57 -31.95 -3.98 -19.84
C PRO A 57 -31.55 -5.02 -20.91
N GLY A 58 -32.45 -5.91 -21.26
CA GLY A 58 -32.19 -7.01 -22.22
C GLY A 58 -31.52 -8.25 -21.61
N THR A 59 -31.15 -8.24 -20.35
CA THR A 59 -30.67 -9.44 -19.63
C THR A 59 -31.85 -10.15 -18.94
N ARG A 60 -31.73 -11.47 -18.70
CA ARG A 60 -32.70 -12.23 -17.89
C ARG A 60 -32.42 -12.09 -16.39
N LYS A 61 -31.97 -10.91 -15.94
CA LYS A 61 -31.61 -10.62 -14.55
C LYS A 61 -32.42 -9.43 -14.09
N LEU A 62 -32.99 -9.53 -12.90
CA LEU A 62 -33.56 -8.42 -12.16
C LEU A 62 -32.68 -8.19 -10.92
N GLY A 63 -32.28 -6.96 -10.69
CA GLY A 63 -31.54 -6.55 -9.50
C GLY A 63 -32.21 -5.33 -8.88
N SER A 64 -32.36 -5.34 -7.58
CA SER A 64 -32.83 -4.22 -6.80
C SER A 64 -31.86 -3.95 -5.65
N HIS A 65 -31.56 -2.69 -5.38
CA HIS A 65 -30.69 -2.24 -4.30
C HIS A 65 -31.35 -1.00 -3.68
N LEU A 66 -32.02 -1.20 -2.56
CA LEU A 66 -32.91 -0.23 -1.95
C LEU A 66 -32.69 -0.20 -0.44
N ALA A 67 -32.81 0.98 0.17
CA ALA A 67 -32.82 1.16 1.60
C ALA A 67 -34.09 0.54 2.23
N THR A 68 -34.03 0.23 3.52
CA THR A 68 -35.15 -0.38 4.26
C THR A 68 -36.43 0.46 4.14
N TRP A 69 -36.34 1.78 4.27
CA TRP A 69 -37.47 2.71 4.13
C TRP A 69 -37.98 2.88 2.70
N GLU A 70 -37.21 2.51 1.70
CA GLU A 70 -37.67 2.44 0.30
C GLU A 70 -38.42 1.14 0.01
N CYS A 71 -37.99 0.03 0.64
CA CYS A 71 -38.62 -1.26 0.52
C CYS A 71 -39.89 -1.39 1.38
N ASN A 72 -39.88 -0.77 2.56
CA ASN A 72 -40.97 -0.83 3.53
C ASN A 72 -41.42 0.58 3.93
N PRO A 73 -42.48 1.11 3.30
CA PRO A 73 -42.95 2.47 3.58
C PRO A 73 -43.52 2.69 5.00
N THR A 74 -43.65 1.63 5.80
CA THR A 74 -44.05 1.75 7.20
C THR A 74 -42.89 2.05 8.15
N ILE A 75 -41.66 1.97 7.65
CA ILE A 75 -40.43 2.28 8.40
C ILE A 75 -39.78 3.52 7.78
N THR A 76 -39.53 4.52 8.59
CA THR A 76 -38.79 5.71 8.17
C THR A 76 -37.36 5.67 8.70
N ARG A 77 -36.46 6.48 8.14
CA ARG A 77 -35.09 6.62 8.70
C ARG A 77 -35.12 7.10 10.17
N ALA A 78 -36.12 7.93 10.52
CA ALA A 78 -36.27 8.43 11.88
C ALA A 78 -36.59 7.29 12.87
N ASP A 79 -37.34 6.29 12.47
CA ASP A 79 -37.64 5.13 13.31
C ASP A 79 -36.41 4.30 13.66
N LEU A 80 -35.35 4.44 12.85
CA LEU A 80 -34.08 3.72 12.99
C LEU A 80 -32.97 4.60 13.61
N GLN A 81 -33.30 5.81 14.08
CA GLN A 81 -32.30 6.77 14.58
C GLN A 81 -31.43 6.20 15.70
N GLU A 82 -32.00 5.38 16.58
CA GLU A 82 -31.24 4.74 17.66
C GLU A 82 -30.13 3.81 17.13
N GLU A 83 -30.33 3.15 16.01
CA GLU A 83 -29.32 2.28 15.39
C GLU A 83 -28.22 3.14 14.73
N PHE A 84 -28.60 4.26 14.10
CA PHE A 84 -27.64 5.22 13.55
C PHE A 84 -26.80 5.89 14.64
N ASP A 85 -27.38 6.17 15.80
CA ASP A 85 -26.66 6.76 16.93
C ASP A 85 -25.68 5.78 17.60
N LYS A 86 -25.94 4.46 17.50
CA LYS A 86 -25.05 3.41 18.01
C LYS A 86 -23.85 3.20 17.10
N ASP A 87 -24.07 3.00 15.81
CA ASP A 87 -23.05 2.81 14.80
C ASP A 87 -23.59 3.21 13.42
N GLU A 88 -23.22 4.42 12.99
CA GLU A 88 -23.69 4.99 11.72
C GLU A 88 -23.28 4.13 10.53
N GLN A 89 -22.06 3.57 10.52
CA GLN A 89 -21.59 2.75 9.41
C GLN A 89 -22.33 1.41 9.33
N GLU A 90 -22.60 0.79 10.46
CA GLU A 90 -23.39 -0.44 10.50
C GLU A 90 -24.83 -0.18 10.09
N ALA A 91 -25.44 0.90 10.58
CA ALA A 91 -26.80 1.29 10.25
C ALA A 91 -26.95 1.65 8.74
N GLU A 92 -26.02 2.40 8.16
CA GLU A 92 -26.00 2.68 6.73
C GLU A 92 -25.85 1.40 5.89
N ARG A 93 -25.03 0.45 6.33
CA ARG A 93 -24.89 -0.83 5.66
C ARG A 93 -26.17 -1.65 5.70
N ASP A 94 -26.77 -1.78 6.89
CA ASP A 94 -27.85 -2.75 7.13
C ASP A 94 -29.24 -2.20 6.77
N TYR A 95 -29.44 -0.91 6.96
CA TYR A 95 -30.72 -0.24 6.72
C TYR A 95 -30.68 0.72 5.54
N GLY A 96 -29.56 1.44 5.35
CA GLY A 96 -29.39 2.40 4.26
C GLY A 96 -28.97 1.76 2.93
N ALA A 97 -28.66 0.47 2.94
CA ALA A 97 -28.10 -0.22 1.78
C ALA A 97 -26.82 0.43 1.23
N ILE A 98 -26.05 1.14 2.09
CA ILE A 98 -24.80 1.79 1.74
C ILE A 98 -23.64 1.07 2.43
N PRO A 99 -23.11 0.00 1.85
CA PRO A 99 -22.02 -0.74 2.45
C PRO A 99 -20.72 0.08 2.44
N PRO A 100 -19.88 -0.09 3.47
CA PRO A 100 -18.56 0.52 3.51
C PRO A 100 -17.68 0.05 2.35
N LEU A 101 -16.59 0.77 2.08
CA LEU A 101 -15.60 0.36 1.05
C LEU A 101 -15.06 -1.04 1.30
N ALA A 102 -14.76 -1.36 2.56
CA ALA A 102 -14.37 -2.70 3.00
C ALA A 102 -14.89 -2.97 4.40
N ALA A 103 -15.15 -4.24 4.72
CA ALA A 103 -15.52 -4.68 6.05
C ALA A 103 -14.29 -4.68 6.98
N ASN A 104 -14.47 -4.30 8.25
CA ASN A 104 -13.42 -4.30 9.27
C ASN A 104 -12.17 -3.50 8.84
N ARG A 105 -12.36 -2.29 8.35
CA ARG A 105 -11.26 -1.41 7.93
C ARG A 105 -10.29 -1.14 9.08
N PHE A 106 -9.00 -1.20 8.76
CA PHE A 106 -7.96 -0.82 9.72
C PHE A 106 -7.90 0.69 9.93
N ILE A 107 -8.15 1.47 8.87
CA ILE A 107 -8.26 2.92 8.91
C ILE A 107 -9.68 3.28 8.47
N SER A 108 -10.51 3.71 9.42
CA SER A 108 -11.92 4.04 9.16
C SER A 108 -12.16 5.51 8.83
N ASN A 109 -11.17 6.39 9.09
CA ASN A 109 -11.28 7.82 8.85
C ASN A 109 -10.87 8.17 7.42
N ASP A 110 -11.85 8.36 6.53
CA ASP A 110 -11.62 8.72 5.13
C ASP A 110 -11.05 10.14 5.00
N GLU A 111 -11.45 11.08 5.86
CA GLU A 111 -10.95 12.45 5.83
C GLU A 111 -9.44 12.52 6.09
N ALA A 112 -8.93 11.72 7.03
CA ALA A 112 -7.50 11.64 7.30
C ALA A 112 -6.73 11.04 6.13
N ILE A 113 -7.28 10.00 5.47
CA ILE A 113 -6.67 9.39 4.29
C ILE A 113 -6.63 10.41 3.14
N ILE A 114 -7.73 11.12 2.90
CA ILE A 114 -7.84 12.15 1.86
C ILE A 114 -6.92 13.32 2.17
N GLY A 115 -6.88 13.76 3.42
CA GLY A 115 -6.04 14.86 3.90
C GLY A 115 -4.54 14.61 3.77
N ALA A 116 -4.11 13.36 3.69
CA ALA A 116 -2.73 13.01 3.40
C ALA A 116 -2.31 13.39 1.98
N SER A 117 -3.25 13.48 1.02
CA SER A 117 -2.98 13.88 -0.36
C SER A 117 -2.89 15.41 -0.49
N HIS A 118 -1.69 15.93 -0.70
CA HIS A 118 -1.43 17.37 -0.63
C HIS A 118 -0.84 17.92 -1.94
N SER A 119 -1.34 19.09 -2.36
CA SER A 119 -0.94 19.74 -3.62
C SER A 119 0.52 20.19 -3.65
N ASP A 120 1.10 20.51 -2.49
CA ASP A 120 2.47 21.01 -2.38
C ASP A 120 3.52 19.88 -2.35
N VAL A 121 3.07 18.64 -2.26
CA VAL A 121 3.93 17.46 -2.38
C VAL A 121 4.01 17.06 -3.85
N HIS A 122 5.20 17.21 -4.42
CA HIS A 122 5.45 16.83 -5.80
C HIS A 122 6.25 15.53 -5.89
N MET A 123 5.87 14.66 -6.83
CA MET A 123 6.64 13.44 -7.13
C MET A 123 8.06 13.80 -7.54
N MET A 124 9.07 13.18 -6.92
CA MET A 124 10.48 13.26 -7.31
C MET A 124 10.77 12.54 -8.63
N CYS A 125 10.15 11.39 -8.77
CA CYS A 125 10.16 10.59 -9.98
C CYS A 125 8.89 9.74 -10.03
N SER A 126 8.60 9.20 -11.20
CA SER A 126 7.50 8.26 -11.40
C SER A 126 8.07 6.92 -11.84
N LEU A 127 7.55 5.83 -11.28
CA LEU A 127 7.82 4.48 -11.72
C LEU A 127 6.82 4.11 -12.83
N VAL A 128 7.34 3.74 -13.99
CA VAL A 128 6.54 3.33 -15.15
C VAL A 128 6.84 1.88 -15.45
N SER A 129 5.81 1.05 -15.59
CA SER A 129 5.96 -0.35 -15.99
C SER A 129 6.55 -0.46 -17.40
N GLU A 130 7.50 -1.35 -17.58
CA GLU A 130 8.16 -1.66 -18.84
C GLU A 130 8.25 -3.17 -19.02
N VAL A 131 7.95 -3.67 -20.21
CA VAL A 131 8.10 -5.09 -20.54
C VAL A 131 9.40 -5.26 -21.32
N LYS A 132 10.29 -6.10 -20.80
CA LYS A 132 11.54 -6.50 -21.47
C LYS A 132 11.41 -7.93 -21.96
N THR A 133 11.99 -8.21 -23.13
CA THR A 133 12.04 -9.55 -23.72
C THR A 133 13.48 -9.99 -23.85
N VAL A 134 13.80 -11.17 -23.30
CA VAL A 134 15.11 -11.81 -23.42
C VAL A 134 14.91 -13.20 -24.02
N GLY A 135 15.36 -13.39 -25.23
CA GLY A 135 15.07 -14.62 -25.99
C GLY A 135 13.56 -14.78 -26.23
N THR A 136 12.97 -15.85 -25.71
CA THR A 136 11.54 -16.15 -25.83
C THR A 136 10.74 -15.75 -24.60
N SER A 137 11.39 -15.24 -23.55
CA SER A 137 10.75 -14.90 -22.28
C SER A 137 10.54 -13.39 -22.15
N SER A 138 9.34 -12.98 -21.82
CA SER A 138 9.00 -11.59 -21.49
C SER A 138 8.71 -11.44 -20.00
N PHE A 139 9.20 -10.37 -19.40
CA PHE A 139 9.00 -10.05 -18.00
C PHE A 139 8.81 -8.55 -17.83
N MET A 140 8.21 -8.18 -16.70
CA MET A 140 8.00 -6.79 -16.33
C MET A 140 9.16 -6.28 -15.49
N THR A 141 9.56 -5.05 -15.75
CA THR A 141 10.45 -4.25 -14.93
C THR A 141 9.90 -2.83 -14.81
N GLY A 142 10.63 -1.94 -14.15
CA GLY A 142 10.29 -0.54 -14.02
C GLY A 142 11.28 0.37 -14.74
N ARG A 143 10.78 1.51 -15.21
CA ARG A 143 11.61 2.61 -15.67
C ARG A 143 11.28 3.87 -14.85
N LEU A 144 12.32 4.53 -14.36
CA LEU A 144 12.19 5.78 -13.62
C LEU A 144 12.11 6.97 -14.58
N ARG A 145 11.10 7.81 -14.38
CA ARG A 145 11.01 9.14 -15.00
C ARG A 145 11.26 10.18 -13.93
N HIS A 146 12.45 10.72 -13.90
CA HIS A 146 12.86 11.74 -12.93
C HIS A 146 12.29 13.12 -13.29
N ARG A 147 12.03 13.92 -12.27
CA ARG A 147 11.73 15.35 -12.43
C ARG A 147 13.00 16.14 -12.09
N GLU A 148 13.35 17.11 -12.93
CA GLU A 148 14.59 17.87 -12.79
C GLU A 148 14.59 18.77 -11.55
N GLU A 149 13.46 19.39 -11.24
CA GLU A 149 13.30 20.26 -10.09
C GLU A 149 12.37 19.64 -9.06
N ASN A 150 12.93 19.16 -7.95
CA ASN A 150 12.15 18.70 -6.81
C ASN A 150 12.87 19.03 -5.50
N ARG A 151 12.16 19.67 -4.58
CA ARG A 151 12.71 20.10 -3.28
C ARG A 151 13.20 18.94 -2.42
N TYR A 152 12.72 17.73 -2.65
CA TYR A 152 13.11 16.54 -1.90
C TYR A 152 14.29 15.78 -2.53
N ALA A 153 14.78 16.18 -3.71
CA ALA A 153 15.81 15.43 -4.43
C ALA A 153 17.12 15.24 -3.63
N GLN A 154 17.41 16.14 -2.70
CA GLN A 154 18.58 16.08 -1.83
C GLN A 154 18.25 15.81 -0.36
N ALA A 155 16.97 15.66 -0.02
CA ALA A 155 16.57 15.36 1.33
C ALA A 155 16.99 13.94 1.72
N PRO A 156 17.51 13.71 2.94
CA PRO A 156 17.74 12.35 3.43
C PRO A 156 16.42 11.57 3.42
N CYS A 157 16.46 10.36 2.88
CA CYS A 157 15.23 9.58 2.71
C CYS A 157 15.42 8.09 3.02
N VAL A 158 14.29 7.44 3.24
CA VAL A 158 14.13 5.98 3.30
C VAL A 158 13.56 5.52 1.99
N LEU A 159 14.12 4.47 1.39
CA LEU A 159 13.53 3.71 0.30
C LEU A 159 12.96 2.42 0.86
N ALA A 160 11.66 2.25 0.80
CA ALA A 160 10.96 1.04 1.23
C ALA A 160 10.44 0.27 0.03
N VAL A 161 10.59 -1.05 0.07
CA VAL A 161 10.24 -1.96 -1.01
C VAL A 161 9.41 -3.12 -0.46
N ASP A 162 8.25 -3.32 -1.05
CA ASP A 162 7.43 -4.54 -0.87
C ASP A 162 7.50 -5.37 -2.16
N ASN A 163 8.14 -6.53 -2.06
CA ASN A 163 8.44 -7.37 -3.22
C ASN A 163 7.24 -8.23 -3.60
N GLY A 164 6.88 -8.21 -4.89
CA GLY A 164 5.92 -9.11 -5.49
C GLY A 164 6.34 -9.52 -6.89
N GLU A 165 6.15 -10.79 -7.26
CA GLU A 165 6.57 -11.32 -8.56
C GLU A 165 5.41 -11.70 -9.49
N ALA A 166 4.43 -12.44 -9.00
CA ALA A 166 3.44 -13.12 -9.85
C ALA A 166 1.99 -12.81 -9.49
N HIS A 167 1.67 -12.69 -8.21
CA HIS A 167 0.29 -12.51 -7.70
C HIS A 167 0.12 -11.25 -6.87
N ASN A 168 1.20 -10.74 -6.33
CA ASN A 168 1.25 -9.47 -5.62
C ASN A 168 2.06 -8.49 -6.48
N SER A 169 1.72 -7.21 -6.38
CA SER A 169 2.48 -6.15 -7.02
C SER A 169 3.83 -5.95 -6.31
N LEU A 170 4.83 -5.50 -7.06
CA LEU A 170 6.00 -4.92 -6.43
C LEU A 170 5.71 -3.45 -6.19
N ALA A 171 5.92 -2.98 -4.97
CA ALA A 171 5.71 -1.59 -4.61
C ALA A 171 6.94 -0.95 -4.02
N VAL A 172 7.14 0.34 -4.32
CA VAL A 172 8.23 1.16 -3.78
C VAL A 172 7.68 2.47 -3.24
N ALA A 173 8.23 2.91 -2.11
CA ALA A 173 7.96 4.21 -1.52
C ALA A 173 9.25 4.87 -1.05
N MET A 174 9.44 6.16 -1.34
CA MET A 174 10.49 6.95 -0.70
C MET A 174 9.87 7.90 0.29
N ILE A 175 10.42 7.94 1.50
CA ILE A 175 9.92 8.77 2.60
C ILE A 175 11.03 9.74 3.03
N CYS A 176 10.72 11.01 3.00
CA CYS A 176 11.55 12.10 3.51
C CYS A 176 10.89 12.76 4.73
N LEU A 177 11.66 13.54 5.48
CA LEU A 177 11.13 14.40 6.52
C LEU A 177 11.06 15.85 6.00
N ASP A 178 9.92 16.52 6.16
CA ASP A 178 9.69 17.92 5.83
C ASP A 178 9.02 18.62 7.04
N GLY A 179 9.81 19.34 7.81
CA GLY A 179 9.40 19.81 9.12
C GLY A 179 9.09 18.65 10.05
N ASP A 180 7.83 18.58 10.51
CA ASP A 180 7.35 17.49 11.35
C ASP A 180 6.67 16.36 10.57
N ASN A 181 6.47 16.52 9.27
CA ASN A 181 5.72 15.58 8.44
C ASN A 181 6.63 14.58 7.73
N PHE A 182 6.18 13.34 7.66
CA PHE A 182 6.74 12.31 6.79
C PHE A 182 6.11 12.44 5.41
N VAL A 183 6.92 12.78 4.42
CA VAL A 183 6.46 13.05 3.06
C VAL A 183 6.89 11.91 2.15
N ALA A 184 5.99 11.42 1.30
CA ALA A 184 6.27 10.38 0.33
C ALA A 184 6.41 10.94 -1.11
N PRO A 185 7.56 11.52 -1.51
CA PRO A 185 7.73 12.09 -2.85
C PRO A 185 7.90 11.04 -3.96
N LEU A 186 7.93 9.76 -3.62
CA LEU A 186 7.80 8.64 -4.55
C LEU A 186 6.86 7.59 -3.96
N LEU A 187 5.85 7.26 -4.73
CA LEU A 187 5.05 6.05 -4.64
C LEU A 187 5.06 5.39 -6.01
N GLY A 188 5.25 4.09 -6.05
CA GLY A 188 5.29 3.33 -7.31
C GLY A 188 4.83 1.90 -7.12
N GLU A 189 4.15 1.37 -8.12
CA GLU A 189 3.64 0.01 -8.13
C GLU A 189 3.82 -0.62 -9.52
N LEU A 190 4.31 -1.85 -9.56
CA LEU A 190 4.38 -2.69 -10.75
C LEU A 190 3.41 -3.85 -10.56
N VAL A 191 2.28 -3.79 -11.24
CA VAL A 191 1.24 -4.81 -11.17
C VAL A 191 1.54 -5.89 -12.20
N PRO A 192 1.82 -7.16 -11.79
CA PRO A 192 2.12 -8.24 -12.71
C PRO A 192 0.86 -8.67 -13.48
N ASP A 193 0.78 -8.28 -14.76
CA ASP A 193 -0.28 -8.72 -15.68
C ASP A 193 0.08 -8.38 -17.14
N PRO A 194 0.18 -9.35 -18.05
CA PRO A 194 0.26 -10.81 -17.84
C PRO A 194 1.68 -11.29 -17.46
N HIS A 195 2.65 -10.39 -17.41
CA HIS A 195 4.06 -10.71 -17.21
C HIS A 195 4.44 -10.65 -15.73
N ARG A 196 5.26 -11.60 -15.29
CA ARG A 196 5.84 -11.57 -13.94
C ARG A 196 6.84 -10.43 -13.82
N VAL A 197 6.95 -9.86 -12.62
CA VAL A 197 7.99 -8.88 -12.31
C VAL A 197 9.34 -9.59 -12.16
N SER A 198 10.37 -9.08 -12.82
CA SER A 198 11.74 -9.57 -12.66
C SER A 198 12.44 -8.79 -11.55
N LEU A 199 12.57 -9.38 -10.37
CA LEU A 199 13.26 -8.74 -9.24
C LEU A 199 14.69 -8.31 -9.58
N PRO A 200 15.53 -9.12 -10.26
CA PRO A 200 16.86 -8.67 -10.67
C PRO A 200 16.84 -7.44 -11.58
N SER A 201 15.90 -7.38 -12.53
CA SER A 201 15.78 -6.21 -13.41
C SER A 201 15.24 -4.98 -12.70
N VAL A 202 14.36 -5.14 -11.72
CA VAL A 202 13.90 -4.03 -10.86
C VAL A 202 15.05 -3.53 -9.99
N GLU A 203 15.90 -4.41 -9.47
CA GLU A 203 17.11 -4.02 -8.75
C GLU A 203 18.00 -3.10 -9.60
N GLU A 204 18.29 -3.52 -10.84
CA GLU A 204 19.17 -2.80 -11.77
C GLU A 204 18.52 -1.52 -12.37
N ASP A 205 17.23 -1.58 -12.69
CA ASP A 205 16.55 -0.50 -13.41
C ASP A 205 15.88 0.53 -12.48
N VAL A 206 15.60 0.15 -11.20
CA VAL A 206 14.83 0.98 -10.27
C VAL A 206 15.58 1.24 -8.97
N ILE A 207 15.96 0.20 -8.22
CA ILE A 207 16.47 0.37 -6.85
C ILE A 207 17.85 1.03 -6.87
N ILE A 208 18.79 0.48 -7.64
CA ILE A 208 20.15 1.04 -7.76
C ILE A 208 20.11 2.50 -8.26
N PRO A 209 19.41 2.83 -9.36
CA PRO A 209 19.31 4.23 -9.81
C PRO A 209 18.66 5.19 -8.80
N LEU A 210 17.72 4.72 -7.96
CA LEU A 210 17.17 5.54 -6.87
C LEU A 210 18.22 5.82 -5.81
N VAL A 211 19.00 4.81 -5.40
CA VAL A 211 20.08 4.94 -4.40
C VAL A 211 21.19 5.84 -4.93
N GLU A 212 21.55 5.74 -6.20
CA GLU A 212 22.62 6.56 -6.81
C GLU A 212 22.23 8.03 -7.00
N LYS A 213 20.98 8.27 -7.32
CA LYS A 213 20.51 9.62 -7.68
C LYS A 213 20.06 10.43 -6.47
N TYR A 214 19.49 9.80 -5.46
CA TYR A 214 18.87 10.47 -4.32
C TYR A 214 19.65 10.19 -3.04
N ASN A 215 19.45 11.04 -2.04
CA ASN A 215 20.11 10.92 -0.74
C ASN A 215 19.46 9.82 0.13
N VAL A 216 19.45 8.58 -0.38
CA VAL A 216 18.91 7.43 0.35
C VAL A 216 19.85 7.07 1.49
N ARG A 217 19.33 7.02 2.72
CA ARG A 217 20.06 6.63 3.94
C ARG A 217 19.72 5.21 4.36
N TYR A 218 18.49 4.80 4.12
CA TYR A 218 17.98 3.49 4.49
C TYR A 218 17.27 2.87 3.31
N VAL A 219 17.58 1.61 3.02
CA VAL A 219 16.78 0.76 2.14
C VAL A 219 16.18 -0.33 2.99
N VAL A 220 14.86 -0.41 3.05
CA VAL A 220 14.15 -1.40 3.85
C VAL A 220 13.24 -2.24 2.97
N TYR A 221 13.36 -3.56 3.13
CA TYR A 221 12.52 -4.54 2.45
C TYR A 221 11.60 -5.23 3.45
N ASP A 222 10.39 -5.61 3.01
CA ASP A 222 9.70 -6.69 3.72
C ASP A 222 10.53 -7.97 3.63
N ARG A 223 10.33 -8.87 4.58
CA ARG A 223 11.23 -9.98 4.91
C ARG A 223 11.47 -10.99 3.78
N TRP A 224 10.60 -11.01 2.79
CA TRP A 224 10.62 -12.01 1.72
C TRP A 224 11.45 -11.56 0.51
N GLU A 225 12.19 -12.48 -0.09
CA GLU A 225 12.85 -12.37 -1.41
C GLU A 225 13.84 -11.22 -1.64
N SER A 226 14.41 -10.63 -0.57
CA SER A 226 15.28 -9.44 -0.67
C SER A 226 16.75 -9.68 -0.31
N LEU A 227 17.15 -10.92 -0.01
CA LEU A 227 18.49 -11.20 0.54
C LEU A 227 19.63 -10.79 -0.41
N ARG A 228 19.48 -11.07 -1.70
CA ARG A 228 20.49 -10.74 -2.71
C ARG A 228 20.69 -9.24 -2.83
N THR A 229 19.61 -8.50 -2.93
CA THR A 229 19.65 -7.03 -3.10
C THR A 229 20.21 -6.34 -1.87
N THR A 230 19.83 -6.78 -0.66
CA THR A 230 20.38 -6.22 0.58
C THR A 230 21.88 -6.47 0.67
N GLN A 231 22.36 -7.66 0.34
CA GLN A 231 23.80 -7.97 0.33
C GLN A 231 24.56 -7.15 -0.71
N TYR A 232 23.99 -6.96 -1.89
CA TYR A 232 24.62 -6.16 -2.95
C TYR A 232 24.75 -4.70 -2.51
N LEU A 233 23.66 -4.10 -1.98
CA LEU A 233 23.66 -2.70 -1.53
C LEU A 233 24.64 -2.48 -0.37
N ASP A 234 24.67 -3.37 0.62
CA ASP A 234 25.61 -3.28 1.75
C ASP A 234 27.08 -3.34 1.32
N GLN A 235 27.38 -4.09 0.25
CA GLN A 235 28.74 -4.21 -0.26
C GLN A 235 29.18 -3.01 -1.09
N HIS A 236 28.29 -2.36 -1.83
CA HIS A 236 28.62 -1.33 -2.80
C HIS A 236 28.33 0.09 -2.33
N TYR A 237 27.42 0.27 -1.37
CA TYR A 237 26.98 1.60 -0.90
C TYR A 237 27.16 1.74 0.61
N GLN A 238 28.37 2.14 1.03
CA GLN A 238 28.74 2.25 2.45
C GLN A 238 27.94 3.29 3.24
N ASP A 239 27.29 4.24 2.57
CA ASP A 239 26.49 5.32 3.17
C ASP A 239 25.00 4.98 3.27
N VAL A 240 24.60 3.79 2.81
CA VAL A 240 23.23 3.28 2.80
C VAL A 240 23.14 2.07 3.74
N GLU A 241 22.31 2.18 4.75
CA GLU A 241 21.99 1.03 5.61
C GLU A 241 20.85 0.24 4.99
N CYS A 242 21.10 -1.04 4.69
CA CYS A 242 20.13 -1.90 4.06
C CYS A 242 19.71 -3.04 4.99
N TYR A 243 18.41 -3.21 5.23
CA TYR A 243 17.90 -4.28 6.09
C TYR A 243 16.49 -4.75 5.71
N ARG A 244 16.11 -5.87 6.30
CA ARG A 244 14.80 -6.49 6.13
C ARG A 244 14.01 -6.37 7.42
N TYR A 245 12.76 -5.98 7.30
CA TYR A 245 11.90 -5.81 8.46
C TYR A 245 10.48 -6.28 8.17
N SER A 246 9.95 -7.15 9.02
CA SER A 246 8.54 -7.52 9.01
C SER A 246 7.78 -6.68 10.01
N MET A 247 6.88 -5.87 9.52
CA MET A 247 6.04 -5.01 10.35
C MET A 247 5.13 -5.84 11.26
N GLN A 248 5.07 -5.42 12.51
CA GLN A 248 4.17 -5.99 13.52
C GLN A 248 2.92 -5.11 13.68
N TYR A 249 1.92 -5.61 14.39
CA TYR A 249 0.68 -4.87 14.62
C TYR A 249 0.91 -3.48 15.22
N ASP A 250 1.83 -3.36 16.18
CA ASP A 250 2.15 -2.08 16.85
C ASP A 250 2.82 -1.09 15.89
N ASP A 251 3.62 -1.56 14.94
CA ASP A 251 4.20 -0.71 13.89
C ASP A 251 3.10 -0.10 13.00
N PHE A 252 2.16 -0.94 12.55
CA PHE A 252 1.01 -0.48 11.77
C PHE A 252 0.14 0.50 12.55
N THR A 253 -0.07 0.26 13.85
CA THR A 253 -0.83 1.16 14.72
C THR A 253 -0.14 2.52 14.85
N THR A 254 1.18 2.53 14.98
CA THR A 254 1.98 3.77 15.00
C THR A 254 1.83 4.55 13.69
N VAL A 255 1.96 3.87 12.55
CA VAL A 255 1.80 4.51 11.23
C VAL A 255 0.38 5.02 11.03
N ARG A 256 -0.63 4.27 11.46
CA ARG A 256 -2.03 4.73 11.46
C ARG A 256 -2.22 6.01 12.29
N SER A 257 -1.66 6.06 13.49
CA SER A 257 -1.75 7.26 14.33
C SER A 257 -1.10 8.47 13.66
N LEU A 258 0.09 8.30 13.06
CA LEU A 258 0.75 9.38 12.29
C LEU A 258 -0.11 9.88 11.12
N LEU A 259 -0.80 8.97 10.42
CA LEU A 259 -1.72 9.35 9.35
C LEU A 259 -2.94 10.12 9.88
N LEU A 260 -3.55 9.62 10.96
CA LEU A 260 -4.73 10.24 11.58
C LEU A 260 -4.43 11.63 12.16
N ASP A 261 -3.22 11.83 12.66
CA ASP A 261 -2.75 13.10 13.22
C ASP A 261 -2.27 14.09 12.13
N GLY A 262 -2.38 13.72 10.84
CA GLY A 262 -1.95 14.56 9.72
C GLY A 262 -0.43 14.66 9.58
N GLY A 263 0.32 13.79 10.26
CA GLY A 263 1.79 13.76 10.24
C GLY A 263 2.40 13.08 9.01
N THR A 264 1.58 12.68 8.03
CA THR A 264 2.05 12.04 6.79
C THR A 264 1.43 12.68 5.57
N LEU A 265 2.26 12.91 4.53
CA LEU A 265 1.82 13.55 3.31
C LEU A 265 2.25 12.74 2.09
N VAL A 266 1.36 12.67 1.11
CA VAL A 266 1.61 12.08 -0.22
C VAL A 266 1.30 13.13 -1.30
N PRO A 267 1.77 12.95 -2.54
CA PRO A 267 1.44 13.85 -3.63
C PRO A 267 -0.06 13.94 -3.87
N ARG A 268 -0.47 14.98 -4.61
CA ARG A 268 -1.86 15.13 -5.03
C ARG A 268 -2.34 13.90 -5.79
N CYS A 269 -3.53 13.42 -5.44
CA CYS A 269 -4.18 12.30 -6.09
C CYS A 269 -4.42 12.57 -7.58
N GLU A 270 -4.14 11.60 -8.42
CA GLU A 270 -4.29 11.68 -9.89
C GLU A 270 -5.76 11.58 -10.35
N VAL A 271 -6.64 11.19 -9.43
CA VAL A 271 -8.06 10.96 -9.68
C VAL A 271 -8.88 11.85 -8.76
N PRO A 272 -10.04 12.37 -9.20
CA PRO A 272 -10.96 13.06 -8.29
C PRO A 272 -11.31 12.16 -7.10
N ILE A 273 -11.20 12.70 -5.89
CA ILE A 273 -11.38 11.95 -4.64
C ILE A 273 -12.79 11.32 -4.57
N ASP A 274 -13.82 12.08 -4.95
CA ASP A 274 -15.19 11.59 -4.96
C ASP A 274 -15.34 10.34 -5.84
N THR A 275 -14.69 10.34 -7.00
CA THR A 275 -14.70 9.19 -7.91
C THR A 275 -13.95 8.00 -7.32
N LEU A 276 -12.83 8.24 -6.63
CA LEU A 276 -12.00 7.19 -6.03
C LEU A 276 -12.77 6.42 -4.95
N PHE A 277 -13.51 7.14 -4.10
CA PHE A 277 -14.21 6.54 -2.96
C PHE A 277 -15.66 6.12 -3.28
N GLN A 278 -16.23 6.53 -4.41
CA GLN A 278 -17.59 6.13 -4.82
C GLN A 278 -17.71 4.72 -5.46
N GLY A 279 -16.60 4.05 -5.73
CA GLY A 279 -16.63 2.62 -5.60
C GLY A 279 -16.54 1.70 -6.82
N ASP A 280 -16.22 2.10 -8.04
CA ASP A 280 -16.05 1.15 -9.16
C ASP A 280 -14.62 1.11 -9.72
N MET A 281 -13.64 1.57 -8.96
CA MET A 281 -12.24 1.56 -9.37
C MET A 281 -11.59 0.20 -9.05
N ASP A 282 -11.18 -0.50 -10.08
CA ASP A 282 -10.37 -1.71 -10.00
C ASP A 282 -8.87 -1.40 -10.19
N ALA A 283 -8.03 -2.39 -9.95
CA ALA A 283 -6.58 -2.26 -10.12
C ALA A 283 -6.17 -1.82 -11.53
N ASN A 284 -6.93 -2.21 -12.57
CA ASN A 284 -6.64 -1.82 -13.96
C ASN A 284 -6.94 -0.34 -14.20
N THR A 285 -8.03 0.18 -13.61
CA THR A 285 -8.39 1.60 -13.68
C THR A 285 -7.36 2.48 -12.97
N LEU A 286 -6.69 1.95 -11.95
CA LEU A 286 -5.66 2.63 -11.16
C LEU A 286 -4.23 2.41 -11.69
N ALA A 287 -4.04 1.59 -12.71
CA ALA A 287 -2.74 1.36 -13.31
C ALA A 287 -2.06 2.69 -13.71
N GLY A 288 -0.84 2.90 -13.24
CA GLY A 288 -0.09 4.14 -13.44
C GLY A 288 -0.55 5.35 -12.61
N LYS A 289 -1.44 5.15 -11.62
CA LYS A 289 -1.93 6.17 -10.68
C LYS A 289 -1.58 5.79 -9.24
N PRO A 290 -0.31 5.84 -8.85
CA PRO A 290 0.14 5.25 -7.59
C PRO A 290 -0.43 5.93 -6.35
N VAL A 291 -0.72 7.24 -6.40
CA VAL A 291 -1.31 7.93 -5.23
C VAL A 291 -2.78 7.52 -5.06
N ALA A 292 -3.54 7.44 -6.14
CA ALA A 292 -4.91 6.95 -6.10
C ALA A 292 -4.97 5.48 -5.62
N SER A 293 -4.05 4.63 -6.10
CA SER A 293 -3.89 3.25 -5.63
C SER A 293 -3.60 3.21 -4.13
N PHE A 294 -2.65 4.02 -3.65
CA PHE A 294 -2.31 4.13 -2.23
C PHE A 294 -3.53 4.52 -1.37
N LEU A 295 -4.24 5.59 -1.74
CA LEU A 295 -5.39 6.07 -0.97
C LEU A 295 -6.49 5.01 -0.89
N LEU A 296 -6.77 4.32 -1.99
CA LEU A 296 -7.77 3.25 -2.00
C LEU A 296 -7.31 2.05 -1.17
N GLN A 297 -6.06 1.64 -1.27
CA GLN A 297 -5.49 0.56 -0.45
C GLN A 297 -5.54 0.91 1.04
N ALA A 298 -5.15 2.14 1.43
CA ALA A 298 -5.26 2.63 2.81
C ALA A 298 -6.70 2.58 3.34
N ALA A 299 -7.67 2.92 2.49
CA ALA A 299 -9.09 2.92 2.83
C ALA A 299 -9.73 1.53 2.87
N THR A 300 -9.08 0.52 2.30
CA THR A 300 -9.66 -0.83 2.16
C THR A 300 -8.90 -1.92 2.93
N VAL A 301 -7.70 -1.63 3.42
CA VAL A 301 -6.93 -2.56 4.27
C VAL A 301 -7.70 -2.90 5.55
N ARG A 302 -7.70 -4.19 5.93
CA ARG A 302 -8.58 -4.73 6.97
C ARG A 302 -7.83 -5.14 8.22
N LEU A 303 -8.52 -5.07 9.35
CA LEU A 303 -8.08 -5.64 10.61
C LEU A 303 -8.80 -6.98 10.83
N VAL A 304 -8.05 -8.07 10.92
CA VAL A 304 -8.57 -9.41 11.22
C VAL A 304 -7.90 -9.94 12.48
N GLY A 305 -8.58 -9.83 13.60
CA GLY A 305 -7.97 -10.04 14.91
C GLY A 305 -6.86 -8.98 15.16
N HIS A 306 -5.62 -9.44 15.34
CA HIS A 306 -4.43 -8.57 15.46
C HIS A 306 -3.55 -8.59 14.21
N LYS A 307 -4.11 -8.94 13.04
CA LYS A 307 -3.36 -8.97 11.78
C LYS A 307 -3.95 -7.97 10.80
N ILE A 308 -3.06 -7.25 10.16
CA ILE A 308 -3.43 -6.42 9.03
C ILE A 308 -3.49 -7.31 7.80
N ALA A 309 -4.65 -7.36 7.18
CA ALA A 309 -4.94 -8.20 6.04
C ALA A 309 -5.26 -7.34 4.82
N LYS A 310 -4.89 -7.85 3.66
CA LYS A 310 -5.28 -7.23 2.39
C LYS A 310 -6.81 -7.20 2.26
N PRO A 311 -7.36 -6.28 1.47
CA PRO A 311 -8.79 -6.26 1.18
C PRO A 311 -9.25 -7.57 0.55
N ALA A 312 -10.55 -7.87 0.65
CA ALA A 312 -11.12 -9.07 0.03
C ALA A 312 -10.97 -9.07 -1.50
N HIS A 313 -10.96 -7.88 -2.07
CA HIS A 313 -10.75 -7.62 -3.49
C HIS A 313 -9.75 -6.47 -3.64
N GLY A 314 -8.62 -6.72 -4.31
CA GLY A 314 -7.56 -5.73 -4.53
C GLY A 314 -6.23 -6.07 -3.85
N ASN A 315 -5.34 -5.11 -3.87
CA ASN A 315 -3.98 -5.20 -3.37
C ASN A 315 -3.80 -4.28 -2.16
N ASP A 316 -2.74 -4.49 -1.40
CA ASP A 316 -2.29 -3.63 -0.29
C ASP A 316 -0.78 -3.32 -0.37
N ASP A 317 -0.14 -3.65 -1.48
CA ASP A 317 1.31 -3.65 -1.63
C ASP A 317 1.91 -2.23 -1.54
N ILE A 318 1.32 -1.23 -2.23
CA ILE A 318 1.82 0.15 -2.17
C ILE A 318 1.58 0.79 -0.79
N TRP A 319 0.46 0.47 -0.13
CA TRP A 319 0.22 0.89 1.24
C TRP A 319 1.22 0.25 2.21
N ARG A 320 1.57 -1.03 2.02
CA ARG A 320 2.58 -1.73 2.83
C ARG A 320 3.98 -1.13 2.64
N ALA A 321 4.40 -0.90 1.41
CA ALA A 321 5.69 -0.25 1.13
C ALA A 321 5.75 1.14 1.78
N TRP A 322 4.68 1.94 1.65
CA TRP A 322 4.59 3.24 2.29
C TRP A 322 4.62 3.12 3.82
N ALA A 323 3.84 2.23 4.42
CA ALA A 323 3.80 2.04 5.87
C ALA A 323 5.16 1.61 6.43
N LEU A 324 5.85 0.69 5.74
CA LEU A 324 7.20 0.25 6.08
C LEU A 324 8.20 1.42 6.01
N GLY A 325 8.09 2.26 4.98
CA GLY A 325 8.90 3.47 4.82
C GLY A 325 8.65 4.50 5.92
N VAL A 326 7.39 4.81 6.24
CA VAL A 326 7.02 5.76 7.31
C VAL A 326 7.49 5.26 8.67
N ARG A 327 7.26 3.97 8.98
CA ARG A 327 7.75 3.35 10.22
C ARG A 327 9.26 3.46 10.34
N THR A 328 9.99 3.18 9.27
CA THR A 328 11.45 3.28 9.24
C THR A 328 11.91 4.71 9.42
N ALA A 329 11.30 5.65 8.70
CA ALA A 329 11.58 7.09 8.82
C ALA A 329 11.28 7.60 10.24
N HIS A 330 10.18 7.15 10.86
CA HIS A 330 9.85 7.49 12.24
C HIS A 330 10.90 6.98 13.24
N THR A 331 11.41 5.76 13.04
CA THR A 331 12.45 5.18 13.90
C THR A 331 13.78 5.93 13.78
N HIS A 332 14.10 6.43 12.58
CA HIS A 332 15.37 7.10 12.27
C HIS A 332 15.19 8.61 12.04
N ARG A 333 14.16 9.21 12.68
CA ARG A 333 13.82 10.62 12.50
C ARG A 333 15.00 11.55 12.71
N ASP A 334 15.84 11.29 13.72
CA ASP A 334 16.99 12.13 14.04
C ASP A 334 18.02 12.19 12.89
N VAL A 335 18.19 11.08 12.16
CA VAL A 335 19.11 11.01 11.01
C VAL A 335 18.52 11.75 9.80
N LEU A 336 17.21 11.60 9.59
CA LEU A 336 16.51 12.26 8.47
C LEU A 336 16.34 13.77 8.70
N ALA A 337 16.26 14.22 9.96
CA ALA A 337 16.16 15.63 10.34
C ALA A 337 17.50 16.35 10.33
N ALA A 338 18.63 15.63 10.23
CA ALA A 338 19.95 16.26 10.23
C ALA A 338 20.09 17.23 9.05
N PRO A 339 20.49 18.49 9.27
CA PRO A 339 20.63 19.45 8.20
C PRO A 339 21.64 18.95 7.18
N TYR A 340 21.20 18.81 5.93
CA TYR A 340 22.08 18.47 4.82
C TYR A 340 22.97 19.67 4.51
N ALA A 341 24.24 19.59 4.90
CA ALA A 341 25.23 20.60 4.55
C ALA A 341 25.47 20.57 3.03
N ARG A 342 24.84 21.50 2.30
CA ARG A 342 25.19 21.80 0.91
C ARG A 342 26.64 22.35 0.91
N GLY A 343 27.56 21.55 0.48
CA GLY A 343 28.95 22.02 0.22
C GLY A 343 29.99 21.16 0.90
N GLY A 344 30.62 20.30 0.14
CA GLY A 344 31.97 19.86 0.15
C GLY A 344 32.73 19.81 1.49
N MET A 345 32.28 19.05 2.43
CA MET A 345 33.12 18.42 3.45
C MET A 345 32.64 17.00 3.65
N GLN A 346 33.56 16.05 3.50
CA GLN A 346 33.33 14.68 3.96
C GLN A 346 32.91 14.74 5.43
N GLY A 347 31.60 14.70 5.67
CA GLY A 347 31.06 14.81 7.01
C GLY A 347 31.48 13.61 7.83
N THR A 348 31.90 13.90 9.03
CA THR A 348 32.17 12.91 10.08
C THR A 348 30.91 12.06 10.29
N LYS A 349 30.96 10.76 9.97
CA LYS A 349 29.85 9.84 10.16
C LYS A 349 29.60 9.65 11.66
N ALA A 350 28.39 9.94 12.13
CA ALA A 350 27.93 9.46 13.43
C ALA A 350 27.48 8.01 13.28
N VAL A 351 28.27 7.07 13.74
CA VAL A 351 27.92 5.67 13.78
C VAL A 351 27.17 5.39 15.07
N ILE A 352 25.88 5.13 14.98
CA ILE A 352 25.07 4.75 16.15
C ILE A 352 25.16 3.23 16.29
N TYR A 353 25.94 2.76 17.25
CA TYR A 353 25.94 1.36 17.62
C TYR A 353 24.80 1.07 18.59
N LYS A 354 23.83 0.25 18.18
CA LYS A 354 22.94 -0.42 19.11
C LYS A 354 23.75 -1.53 19.81
N GLY A 355 24.25 -1.26 21.01
CA GLY A 355 24.86 -2.27 21.84
C GLY A 355 23.84 -3.31 22.30
N SER A 356 23.75 -4.46 21.61
CA SER A 356 23.30 -5.68 22.28
C SER A 356 24.47 -6.16 23.14
N ALA A 357 24.23 -6.33 24.42
CA ALA A 357 25.20 -6.95 25.33
C ALA A 357 25.50 -8.38 24.84
N GLY A 358 26.73 -8.61 24.39
CA GLY A 358 27.25 -9.95 24.12
C GLY A 358 27.62 -10.19 22.65
N ALA A 359 28.84 -9.78 22.28
CA ALA A 359 29.84 -10.51 21.50
C ALA A 359 31.00 -9.56 21.13
N MET A 360 32.06 -9.54 21.89
CA MET A 360 33.32 -8.94 21.45
C MET A 360 33.96 -9.85 20.40
N SER A 361 33.87 -9.42 19.14
CA SER A 361 34.75 -9.94 18.09
C SER A 361 36.11 -9.22 18.18
N ARG A 362 37.18 -9.96 18.39
CA ARG A 362 38.55 -9.45 18.33
C ARG A 362 38.90 -9.14 16.88
N SER A 363 38.93 -7.89 16.52
CA SER A 363 39.66 -7.41 15.36
C SER A 363 40.76 -6.43 15.83
N THR A 364 41.98 -6.75 15.46
CA THR A 364 43.18 -5.94 15.73
C THR A 364 43.15 -4.67 14.87
N GLY A 365 42.65 -3.60 15.43
CA GLY A 365 42.68 -2.26 14.81
C GLY A 365 42.89 -1.19 15.89
N LYS A 366 43.81 -0.32 15.68
CA LYS A 366 44.19 0.76 16.61
C LYS A 366 42.96 1.56 17.05
N VAL A 367 42.74 1.62 18.36
CA VAL A 367 41.71 2.46 18.99
C VAL A 367 42.18 3.90 18.93
N LEU A 368 41.49 4.72 18.17
CA LEU A 368 41.58 6.19 18.31
C LEU A 368 40.53 6.60 19.33
N VAL A 369 41.01 7.21 20.43
CA VAL A 369 40.14 7.70 21.50
C VAL A 369 39.50 9.01 21.00
N GLY A 370 38.20 8.97 20.80
CA GLY A 370 37.36 10.14 20.58
C GLY A 370 36.43 10.36 21.79
N ASP A 371 35.95 11.58 21.95
CA ASP A 371 35.08 11.91 23.07
C ASP A 371 33.81 11.07 23.07
N VAL A 372 33.51 10.47 24.23
CA VAL A 372 32.36 9.65 24.48
C VAL A 372 31.28 10.47 25.18
N ALA A 373 30.20 10.78 24.52
CA ALA A 373 29.04 11.42 25.13
C ALA A 373 27.86 10.46 25.24
N ARG A 374 27.06 10.59 26.29
CA ARG A 374 25.79 9.86 26.44
C ARG A 374 24.62 10.84 26.23
N ASN A 375 23.68 10.44 25.41
CA ASN A 375 22.42 11.19 25.28
C ASN A 375 21.47 10.90 26.46
N SER A 376 20.38 11.65 26.55
CA SER A 376 19.35 11.53 27.58
C SER A 376 18.63 10.16 27.62
N LYS A 377 18.86 9.31 26.62
CA LYS A 377 18.29 7.94 26.52
C LYS A 377 19.33 6.85 26.85
N GLY A 378 20.51 7.20 27.36
CA GLY A 378 21.57 6.27 27.76
C GLY A 378 22.38 5.69 26.58
N GLN A 379 22.22 6.18 25.36
CA GLN A 379 22.97 5.76 24.18
C GLN A 379 24.36 6.43 24.19
N VAL A 380 25.38 5.66 23.85
CA VAL A 380 26.78 6.14 23.80
C VAL A 380 27.05 6.67 22.39
N LEU A 381 27.38 7.92 22.29
CA LEU A 381 27.83 8.60 21.06
C LEU A 381 29.36 8.63 21.07
N ILE A 382 29.99 8.03 20.06
CA ILE A 382 31.41 8.10 19.84
C ILE A 382 31.69 8.94 18.59
N THR A 383 32.28 10.09 18.75
CA THR A 383 32.72 10.95 17.64
C THR A 383 34.13 10.56 17.24
N VAL A 384 34.32 10.01 16.05
CA VAL A 384 35.66 9.70 15.52
C VAL A 384 36.12 10.84 14.62
N GLY A 385 37.04 11.65 15.12
CA GLY A 385 37.66 12.70 14.32
C GLY A 385 38.82 12.15 13.47
N SER A 386 38.86 12.43 12.18
CA SER A 386 40.03 12.14 11.35
C SER A 386 41.11 13.22 11.58
N MET A 387 42.24 12.84 12.14
CA MET A 387 43.45 13.73 12.11
C MET A 387 44.07 13.64 10.71
N SER A 388 44.02 14.75 9.97
CA SER A 388 44.88 14.95 8.81
C SER A 388 46.34 15.02 9.28
N ARG A 389 47.20 14.10 8.85
CA ARG A 389 48.63 14.22 8.97
C ARG A 389 49.10 15.42 8.12
N GLY A 390 49.41 16.53 8.77
CA GLY A 390 50.23 17.59 8.17
C GLY A 390 51.60 17.00 7.78
N ARG A 391 51.93 17.02 6.49
CA ARG A 391 53.31 16.84 6.03
C ARG A 391 54.11 18.07 6.44
N ARG A 392 55.17 17.84 7.21
CA ARG A 392 56.40 18.66 7.14
C ARG A 392 57.36 17.97 6.19
#